data_96d0692dd65981e38e950d9acb4dc981
#
_entry.id   96d0692dd65981e38e950d9acb4dc981
#
_cell.length_a   1.000
_cell.length_b   1.000
_cell.length_c   1.000
_cell.angle_alpha   90.00
_cell.angle_beta   90.00
_cell.angle_gamma   90.00
#
_symmetry.space_group_name_H-M   'P 1'
#
loop_
_entity.id
_entity.type
_entity.pdbx_description
1 polymer ?
#
loop_
_entity_poly.entity_id
_entity_poly.type
_entity_poly.pdbx_seq_one_letter_code
_entity_poly.pdbx_strand_id
1 'polypeptide(L)'
;MWGGHLKSKKRYAVFISMVLLIFSFLIKTNVVHADGVYDDKGTKTNIELDKSWTIRFNQKLDKNTIDSSLIVVTDESGQQIPVDLKLGSDESSIIVSPKGQYTYGKNYDLVIKDGIKGINKSNLAKPAKMNFSTKSSTANNDQKLTVCIDAGHGGNDSGNVSVSGIKEKDVDLSVALKVGKILQDNGVNVIYTRQSDSITWSKDNDLKPRFDIANNAKADFFVSIHCNSFPSNPSANGVETYYGDSDAIGQKLAQAIQDGLVKNTGLTNRGIKVGLAQHEILRGTSGNAIMVQLGFMSNQQEGDLLGTSDFQDKSASAIANGIIKSLDLKKQDNVKISSIADTPTSVAVGSSYTLPLAVTATMSDGSTKKV
;
A
#
# COMPACT_ATOMS: atom_id res chain seq x y z
N MET A 1 -6.37 -50.16 -74.54
CA MET A 1 -5.06 -49.99 -75.18
C MET A 1 -4.47 -48.66 -74.69
N TRP A 2 -3.29 -48.76 -74.15
CA TRP A 2 -2.26 -47.74 -73.91
C TRP A 2 -2.74 -46.44 -73.19
N GLY A 3 -2.35 -46.06 -72.02
CA GLY A 3 -1.07 -46.25 -71.33
C GLY A 3 -0.21 -45.00 -71.43
N GLY A 4 -0.29 -44.06 -70.58
CA GLY A 4 0.53 -42.85 -70.57
C GLY A 4 0.74 -42.36 -69.10
N HIS A 5 1.79 -42.90 -68.50
CA HIS A 5 2.30 -42.42 -67.24
C HIS A 5 2.97 -41.06 -67.38
N LEU A 6 2.45 -40.01 -66.78
CA LEU A 6 3.20 -38.77 -66.52
C LEU A 6 3.65 -38.73 -65.07
N LYS A 7 4.94 -38.91 -64.88
CA LYS A 7 5.61 -38.74 -63.60
C LYS A 7 5.65 -37.24 -63.25
N SER A 8 4.88 -36.88 -62.24
CA SER A 8 4.97 -35.58 -61.60
C SER A 8 6.22 -35.54 -60.73
N LYS A 9 7.18 -34.73 -61.09
CA LYS A 9 8.36 -34.38 -60.31
C LYS A 9 7.90 -33.46 -59.17
N LYS A 10 7.82 -33.96 -57.93
CA LYS A 10 7.69 -33.13 -56.74
C LYS A 10 8.99 -32.37 -56.55
N ARG A 11 8.94 -31.06 -56.76
CA ARG A 11 9.96 -30.11 -56.35
C ARG A 11 9.85 -29.93 -54.86
N TYR A 12 10.77 -30.45 -54.09
CA TYR A 12 10.94 -30.11 -52.68
C TYR A 12 11.57 -28.71 -52.63
N ALA A 13 10.78 -27.70 -52.27
CA ALA A 13 11.31 -26.42 -51.85
C ALA A 13 11.87 -26.60 -50.42
N VAL A 14 13.18 -26.65 -50.32
CA VAL A 14 13.88 -26.58 -49.06
C VAL A 14 13.76 -25.15 -48.55
N PHE A 15 12.86 -24.90 -47.61
CA PHE A 15 12.86 -23.68 -46.83
C PHE A 15 14.02 -23.76 -45.83
N ILE A 16 15.13 -23.13 -46.17
CA ILE A 16 16.20 -22.83 -45.21
C ILE A 16 15.65 -21.73 -44.31
N SER A 17 15.11 -22.15 -43.17
CA SER A 17 14.79 -21.25 -42.08
C SER A 17 16.10 -20.81 -41.44
N MET A 18 16.58 -19.63 -41.85
CA MET A 18 17.72 -18.98 -41.23
C MET A 18 17.27 -18.45 -39.86
N VAL A 19 17.43 -19.28 -38.83
CA VAL A 19 17.29 -18.88 -37.41
C VAL A 19 18.47 -17.96 -37.12
N LEU A 20 18.23 -16.65 -37.19
CA LEU A 20 19.12 -15.65 -36.62
C LEU A 20 19.07 -15.80 -35.10
N LEU A 21 19.97 -16.60 -34.54
CA LEU A 21 20.33 -16.59 -33.17
C LEU A 21 21.01 -15.23 -32.89
N ILE A 22 20.21 -14.23 -32.47
CA ILE A 22 20.73 -13.05 -31.86
C ILE A 22 21.25 -13.50 -30.47
N PHE A 23 22.51 -13.87 -30.42
CA PHE A 23 23.27 -13.90 -29.17
C PHE A 23 23.37 -12.44 -28.72
N SER A 24 22.42 -12.01 -27.90
CA SER A 24 22.62 -10.84 -27.04
C SER A 24 23.74 -11.20 -26.06
N PHE A 25 24.96 -10.92 -26.46
CA PHE A 25 26.05 -10.75 -25.53
C PHE A 25 25.61 -9.64 -24.58
N LEU A 26 25.06 -10.04 -23.44
CA LEU A 26 25.05 -9.21 -22.26
C LEU A 26 26.55 -9.00 -21.91
N ILE A 27 27.15 -8.00 -22.53
CA ILE A 27 28.36 -7.41 -22.01
C ILE A 27 27.94 -6.89 -20.63
N LYS A 28 28.13 -7.70 -19.60
CA LYS A 28 28.31 -7.16 -18.27
C LYS A 28 29.55 -6.26 -18.41
N THR A 29 29.33 -5.00 -18.69
CA THR A 29 30.33 -4.01 -18.42
C THR A 29 30.52 -4.09 -16.90
N ASN A 30 31.49 -4.89 -16.46
CA ASN A 30 32.12 -4.63 -15.20
C ASN A 30 32.64 -3.21 -15.36
N VAL A 31 31.89 -2.26 -14.89
CA VAL A 31 32.42 -0.94 -14.60
C VAL A 31 33.44 -1.22 -13.52
N VAL A 32 34.68 -1.36 -13.94
CA VAL A 32 35.82 -1.32 -13.04
C VAL A 32 35.74 0.08 -12.45
N HIS A 33 35.12 0.19 -11.28
CA HIS A 33 35.35 1.31 -10.43
C HIS A 33 36.87 1.24 -10.16
N ALA A 34 37.60 2.14 -10.78
CA ALA A 34 38.94 2.39 -10.30
C ALA A 34 38.74 2.72 -8.81
N ASP A 35 39.19 1.83 -7.93
CA ASP A 35 39.24 2.06 -6.50
C ASP A 35 40.26 3.17 -6.27
N GLY A 36 39.86 4.41 -6.59
CA GLY A 36 40.51 5.59 -6.07
C GLY A 36 40.37 5.51 -4.55
N VAL A 37 41.43 5.68 -3.83
CA VAL A 37 41.45 5.62 -2.37
C VAL A 37 40.62 6.80 -1.84
N TYR A 38 39.31 6.62 -1.80
CA TYR A 38 38.37 7.55 -1.21
C TYR A 38 38.36 7.37 0.32
N ASP A 39 38.22 8.48 1.01
CA ASP A 39 37.84 8.46 2.43
C ASP A 39 36.36 8.09 2.52
N ASP A 40 36.07 6.82 2.85
CA ASP A 40 34.72 6.29 2.94
C ASP A 40 33.99 6.88 4.15
N LYS A 41 32.89 7.57 3.87
CA LYS A 41 32.01 8.19 4.88
C LYS A 41 30.81 7.31 5.24
N GLY A 42 30.88 6.04 4.85
CA GLY A 42 29.87 5.03 5.15
C GLY A 42 28.62 5.13 4.30
N THR A 43 27.64 4.32 4.65
CA THR A 43 26.37 4.22 3.93
C THR A 43 25.23 4.82 4.75
N LYS A 44 24.35 5.55 4.09
CA LYS A 44 23.09 6.04 4.65
C LYS A 44 21.93 5.38 3.91
N THR A 45 20.92 4.97 4.63
CA THR A 45 19.75 4.26 4.06
C THR A 45 18.45 5.00 4.36
N ASN A 46 17.40 4.65 3.63
CA ASN A 46 16.05 5.20 3.81
C ASN A 46 15.99 6.74 3.69
N ILE A 47 16.69 7.27 2.69
CA ILE A 47 16.84 8.70 2.47
C ILE A 47 15.65 9.27 1.71
N GLU A 48 15.13 10.43 2.16
CA GLU A 48 14.08 11.16 1.45
C GLU A 48 14.54 11.58 0.05
N LEU A 49 13.61 11.63 -0.90
CA LEU A 49 13.94 11.88 -2.30
C LEU A 49 14.44 13.30 -2.60
N ASP A 50 14.11 14.23 -1.74
CA ASP A 50 14.52 15.66 -1.82
C ASP A 50 15.68 15.99 -0.88
N LYS A 51 16.32 14.95 -0.31
CA LYS A 51 17.39 15.12 0.67
C LYS A 51 18.51 15.97 0.16
N SER A 52 18.78 17.06 0.85
CA SER A 52 20.00 17.86 0.71
C SER A 52 21.07 17.41 1.71
N TRP A 53 22.29 17.32 1.24
CA TRP A 53 23.45 16.92 2.03
C TRP A 53 24.27 18.11 2.44
N THR A 54 24.70 18.18 3.68
CA THR A 54 25.64 19.19 4.15
C THR A 54 27.01 18.56 4.37
N ILE A 55 27.97 18.90 3.51
CA ILE A 55 29.36 18.48 3.62
C ILE A 55 30.10 19.51 4.46
N ARG A 56 30.74 19.11 5.54
CA ARG A 56 31.49 19.99 6.42
C ARG A 56 32.98 19.76 6.24
N PHE A 57 33.72 20.86 6.14
CA PHE A 57 35.16 20.88 6.04
C PHE A 57 35.74 21.48 7.34
N ASN A 58 37.00 21.17 7.63
CA ASN A 58 37.68 21.63 8.83
C ASN A 58 38.26 23.05 8.71
N GLN A 59 38.01 23.72 7.58
CA GLN A 59 38.46 25.09 7.30
C GLN A 59 37.48 25.77 6.34
N LYS A 60 37.62 27.12 6.24
CA LYS A 60 36.92 27.91 5.24
C LYS A 60 37.38 27.55 3.84
N LEU A 61 36.47 27.55 2.89
CA LEU A 61 36.67 27.13 1.50
C LEU A 61 36.96 28.34 0.59
N ASP A 62 37.79 28.14 -0.41
CA ASP A 62 37.92 29.06 -1.54
C ASP A 62 36.71 28.81 -2.49
N LYS A 63 35.76 29.74 -2.47
CA LYS A 63 34.53 29.67 -3.25
C LYS A 63 34.74 29.45 -4.75
N ASN A 64 35.89 29.90 -5.28
CA ASN A 64 36.22 29.77 -6.70
C ASN A 64 36.60 28.33 -7.09
N THR A 65 36.78 27.44 -6.11
CA THR A 65 37.09 26.03 -6.34
C THR A 65 35.86 25.11 -6.12
N ILE A 66 34.70 25.68 -5.83
CA ILE A 66 33.46 24.90 -5.66
C ILE A 66 32.80 24.75 -7.03
N ASP A 67 32.89 23.56 -7.57
CA ASP A 67 32.41 23.23 -8.91
C ASP A 67 31.64 21.91 -8.93
N SER A 68 30.57 21.83 -9.73
CA SER A 68 29.72 20.65 -9.88
C SER A 68 30.40 19.47 -10.57
N SER A 69 31.58 19.65 -11.14
CA SER A 69 32.42 18.56 -11.63
C SER A 69 33.23 17.88 -10.51
N LEU A 70 33.44 18.58 -9.38
CA LEU A 70 34.21 18.11 -8.23
C LEU A 70 33.33 17.53 -7.11
N ILE A 71 32.06 17.95 -7.02
CA ILE A 71 31.09 17.37 -6.10
C ILE A 71 29.94 16.82 -6.93
N VAL A 72 29.84 15.50 -7.01
CA VAL A 72 28.92 14.82 -7.84
C VAL A 72 28.08 13.83 -7.06
N VAL A 73 26.82 13.64 -7.50
CA VAL A 73 26.02 12.50 -7.10
C VAL A 73 25.85 11.63 -8.33
N THR A 74 26.08 10.34 -8.19
CA THR A 74 25.89 9.37 -9.29
C THR A 74 24.94 8.24 -8.85
N ASP A 75 24.22 7.68 -9.79
CA ASP A 75 23.45 6.44 -9.56
C ASP A 75 24.32 5.19 -9.74
N GLU A 76 23.71 4.02 -9.58
CA GLU A 76 24.37 2.70 -9.72
C GLU A 76 24.98 2.46 -11.10
N SER A 77 24.51 3.15 -12.14
CA SER A 77 25.06 3.07 -13.51
C SER A 77 26.23 4.03 -13.72
N GLY A 78 26.54 4.89 -12.74
CA GLY A 78 27.54 5.95 -12.86
C GLY A 78 26.99 7.22 -13.52
N GLN A 79 25.69 7.30 -13.83
CA GLN A 79 25.07 8.49 -14.37
C GLN A 79 25.01 9.60 -13.32
N GLN A 80 25.45 10.81 -13.68
CA GLN A 80 25.37 11.95 -12.77
C GLN A 80 23.95 12.45 -12.59
N ILE A 81 23.58 12.67 -11.33
CA ILE A 81 22.33 13.32 -10.93
C ILE A 81 22.60 14.84 -10.85
N PRO A 82 21.83 15.66 -11.54
CA PRO A 82 21.95 17.11 -11.47
C PRO A 82 21.75 17.63 -10.03
N VAL A 83 22.71 18.40 -9.53
CA VAL A 83 22.66 18.98 -8.18
C VAL A 83 22.96 20.47 -8.22
N ASP A 84 22.44 21.20 -7.24
CA ASP A 84 22.82 22.56 -6.91
C ASP A 84 23.80 22.53 -5.73
N LEU A 85 24.85 23.31 -5.83
CA LEU A 85 25.87 23.51 -4.80
C LEU A 85 25.71 24.88 -4.19
N LYS A 86 25.62 24.95 -2.87
CA LYS A 86 25.58 26.23 -2.14
C LYS A 86 26.60 26.22 -1.02
N LEU A 87 27.48 27.23 -1.00
CA LEU A 87 28.36 27.44 0.13
C LEU A 87 27.54 27.87 1.35
N GLY A 88 27.78 27.22 2.48
CA GLY A 88 27.15 27.57 3.74
C GLY A 88 27.55 28.95 4.25
N SER A 89 26.77 29.56 5.12
CA SER A 89 27.05 30.84 5.74
C SER A 89 28.32 30.82 6.65
N ASP A 90 28.70 29.60 7.08
CA ASP A 90 29.94 29.36 7.84
C ASP A 90 31.22 29.32 6.95
N GLU A 91 31.05 29.44 5.63
CA GLU A 91 32.09 29.32 4.61
C GLU A 91 32.92 28.03 4.70
N SER A 92 32.55 27.09 5.58
CA SER A 92 33.21 25.80 5.80
C SER A 92 32.36 24.61 5.48
N SER A 93 31.17 24.85 4.93
CA SER A 93 30.27 23.77 4.50
C SER A 93 29.73 24.00 3.09
N ILE A 94 29.39 22.91 2.41
CA ILE A 94 28.72 22.92 1.10
C ILE A 94 27.41 22.14 1.23
N ILE A 95 26.34 22.78 0.81
CA ILE A 95 25.00 22.14 0.72
C ILE A 95 24.86 21.64 -0.71
N VAL A 96 24.58 20.33 -0.86
CA VAL A 96 24.35 19.64 -2.12
C VAL A 96 22.88 19.26 -2.19
N SER A 97 22.12 19.86 -3.07
CA SER A 97 20.68 19.62 -3.24
C SER A 97 20.41 19.04 -4.61
N PRO A 98 19.59 18.00 -4.76
CA PRO A 98 19.17 17.52 -6.08
C PRO A 98 18.33 18.60 -6.77
N LYS A 99 18.54 18.82 -8.09
CA LYS A 99 17.70 19.73 -8.89
C LYS A 99 16.28 19.23 -9.13
N GLY A 100 16.00 18.01 -8.77
CA GLY A 100 14.70 17.36 -8.78
C GLY A 100 14.59 16.48 -7.56
N GLN A 101 14.13 15.26 -7.76
CA GLN A 101 14.09 14.23 -6.73
C GLN A 101 14.97 13.05 -7.13
N TYR A 102 15.56 12.38 -6.14
CA TYR A 102 16.11 11.05 -6.33
C TYR A 102 14.99 10.06 -6.65
N THR A 103 15.32 8.92 -7.26
CA THR A 103 14.36 7.86 -7.54
C THR A 103 14.23 6.95 -6.33
N TYR A 104 13.04 6.47 -6.04
CA TYR A 104 12.78 5.50 -4.97
C TYR A 104 13.61 4.22 -5.11
N GLY A 105 14.05 3.65 -3.97
CA GLY A 105 14.69 2.33 -3.90
C GLY A 105 15.99 2.22 -4.68
N LYS A 106 16.65 3.34 -4.94
CA LYS A 106 17.93 3.40 -5.69
C LYS A 106 19.08 3.73 -4.78
N ASN A 107 20.26 3.24 -5.16
CA ASN A 107 21.52 3.57 -4.52
C ASN A 107 22.22 4.66 -5.28
N TYR A 108 22.89 5.52 -4.53
CA TYR A 108 23.63 6.68 -5.03
C TYR A 108 24.96 6.82 -4.31
N ASP A 109 25.90 7.43 -5.01
CA ASP A 109 27.18 7.83 -4.47
C ASP A 109 27.29 9.35 -4.45
N LEU A 110 27.51 9.95 -3.30
CA LEU A 110 27.96 11.32 -3.18
C LEU A 110 29.49 11.32 -3.11
N VAL A 111 30.12 11.88 -4.13
CA VAL A 111 31.58 11.88 -4.29
C VAL A 111 32.14 13.30 -4.27
N ILE A 112 33.17 13.51 -3.50
CA ILE A 112 33.96 14.73 -3.45
C ILE A 112 35.35 14.40 -4.05
N LYS A 113 35.63 14.94 -5.22
CA LYS A 113 36.89 14.73 -5.92
C LYS A 113 37.95 15.72 -5.45
N ASP A 114 39.20 15.50 -5.86
CA ASP A 114 40.29 16.46 -5.69
C ASP A 114 39.98 17.75 -6.44
N GLY A 115 40.52 18.88 -5.91
CA GLY A 115 40.38 20.18 -6.54
C GLY A 115 39.72 21.25 -5.67
N ILE A 116 38.91 20.86 -4.67
CA ILE A 116 38.36 21.80 -3.70
C ILE A 116 39.49 22.25 -2.76
N LYS A 117 39.64 23.57 -2.57
CA LYS A 117 40.69 24.16 -1.75
C LYS A 117 40.13 24.95 -0.59
N GLY A 118 40.89 24.96 0.47
CA GLY A 118 40.71 25.91 1.55
C GLY A 118 41.14 27.34 1.15
N ILE A 119 40.68 28.33 1.90
CA ILE A 119 41.03 29.73 1.66
C ILE A 119 42.57 29.98 1.73
N ASN A 120 43.27 29.13 2.47
CA ASN A 120 44.75 29.11 2.55
C ASN A 120 45.40 28.35 1.37
N LYS A 121 44.64 27.99 0.31
CA LYS A 121 45.08 27.22 -0.86
C LYS A 121 45.46 25.77 -0.58
N SER A 122 45.23 25.25 0.64
CA SER A 122 45.42 23.82 0.93
C SER A 122 44.42 22.96 0.14
N ASN A 123 44.89 21.83 -0.34
CA ASN A 123 44.00 20.84 -1.03
C ASN A 123 43.22 19.99 -0.02
N LEU A 124 42.14 19.38 -0.50
CA LEU A 124 41.48 18.27 0.20
C LEU A 124 42.52 17.15 0.43
N ALA A 125 42.59 16.62 1.65
CA ALA A 125 43.59 15.61 1.99
C ALA A 125 43.41 14.31 1.21
N LYS A 126 42.17 13.93 0.96
CA LYS A 126 41.76 12.79 0.13
C LYS A 126 40.40 13.06 -0.46
N PRO A 127 40.10 12.54 -1.68
CA PRO A 127 38.74 12.44 -2.18
C PRO A 127 37.86 11.69 -1.16
N ALA A 128 36.59 12.04 -1.07
CA ALA A 128 35.67 11.39 -0.15
C ALA A 128 34.44 10.84 -0.89
N LYS A 129 33.91 9.74 -0.38
CA LYS A 129 32.74 9.10 -0.93
C LYS A 129 31.78 8.70 0.20
N MET A 130 30.51 8.89 -0.03
CA MET A 130 29.44 8.41 0.82
C MET A 130 28.39 7.73 -0.05
N ASN A 131 28.01 6.51 0.31
CA ASN A 131 26.93 5.78 -0.32
C ASN A 131 25.61 6.14 0.37
N PHE A 132 24.53 6.24 -0.39
CA PHE A 132 23.20 6.31 0.23
C PHE A 132 22.16 5.60 -0.64
N SER A 133 21.16 5.02 0.02
CA SER A 133 19.98 4.50 -0.64
C SER A 133 18.77 5.31 -0.25
N THR A 134 17.97 5.63 -1.24
CA THR A 134 16.68 6.28 -1.02
C THR A 134 15.71 5.31 -0.40
N LYS A 135 14.71 5.87 0.28
CA LYS A 135 13.57 5.09 0.74
C LYS A 135 13.03 4.28 -0.45
N SER A 136 12.75 3.02 -0.20
CA SER A 136 12.03 2.22 -1.18
C SER A 136 10.76 2.96 -1.54
N SER A 137 10.40 2.97 -2.82
CA SER A 137 9.07 3.36 -3.19
C SER A 137 8.13 2.47 -2.39
N THR A 138 7.35 3.06 -1.51
CA THR A 138 6.13 2.39 -1.05
C THR A 138 5.24 2.05 -2.26
N ALA A 139 5.51 2.64 -3.44
CA ALA A 139 4.88 2.32 -4.71
C ALA A 139 5.26 0.95 -5.31
N ASN A 140 6.23 0.21 -4.76
CA ASN A 140 6.44 -1.20 -5.14
C ASN A 140 5.74 -2.19 -4.20
N ASN A 141 4.98 -1.68 -3.21
CA ASN A 141 3.91 -2.36 -2.51
C ASN A 141 2.63 -1.50 -2.47
N ASP A 142 2.48 -0.53 -3.37
CA ASP A 142 1.20 0.04 -3.76
C ASP A 142 0.42 -0.97 -4.62
N GLN A 143 0.24 -2.16 -4.12
CA GLN A 143 -1.03 -2.80 -4.29
C GLN A 143 -1.99 -1.90 -3.50
N LYS A 144 -2.55 -0.90 -4.22
CA LYS A 144 -3.58 -0.01 -3.73
C LYS A 144 -4.59 -0.89 -3.04
N LEU A 145 -4.70 -0.77 -1.71
CA LEU A 145 -5.57 -1.65 -0.94
C LEU A 145 -6.95 -1.63 -1.57
N THR A 146 -7.48 -2.80 -1.84
CA THR A 146 -8.75 -3.00 -2.53
C THR A 146 -9.82 -3.32 -1.51
N VAL A 147 -10.88 -2.51 -1.50
CA VAL A 147 -12.06 -2.72 -0.67
C VAL A 147 -13.22 -3.10 -1.56
N CYS A 148 -13.82 -4.26 -1.33
CA CYS A 148 -15.08 -4.64 -1.94
C CYS A 148 -16.23 -4.21 -1.05
N ILE A 149 -17.06 -3.29 -1.54
CA ILE A 149 -18.28 -2.86 -0.87
C ILE A 149 -19.44 -3.65 -1.43
N ASP A 150 -20.13 -4.35 -0.54
CA ASP A 150 -21.29 -5.17 -0.87
C ASP A 150 -22.56 -4.47 -0.36
N ALA A 151 -23.43 -4.13 -1.28
CA ALA A 151 -24.78 -3.69 -0.96
C ALA A 151 -25.70 -4.91 -0.88
N GLY A 152 -26.24 -5.20 0.27
CA GLY A 152 -27.13 -6.35 0.48
C GLY A 152 -28.33 -6.38 -0.47
N HIS A 153 -28.90 -7.56 -0.70
CA HIS A 153 -30.11 -7.73 -1.52
C HIS A 153 -30.00 -7.19 -2.95
N GLY A 154 -31.12 -6.82 -3.56
CA GLY A 154 -31.19 -6.20 -4.89
C GLY A 154 -32.15 -6.92 -5.84
N GLY A 155 -32.53 -6.24 -6.94
CA GLY A 155 -33.47 -6.76 -7.91
C GLY A 155 -34.82 -7.16 -7.29
N ASN A 156 -35.19 -8.44 -7.43
CA ASN A 156 -36.42 -8.95 -6.86
C ASN A 156 -36.36 -9.23 -5.35
N ASP A 157 -35.18 -9.22 -4.75
CA ASP A 157 -35.00 -9.30 -3.30
C ASP A 157 -34.98 -7.91 -2.67
N SER A 158 -36.11 -7.54 -2.05
CA SER A 158 -36.21 -6.24 -1.35
C SER A 158 -35.42 -6.18 -0.05
N GLY A 159 -34.97 -7.32 0.49
CA GLY A 159 -34.59 -7.43 1.90
C GLY A 159 -35.79 -7.20 2.82
N ASN A 160 -35.54 -6.73 4.01
CA ASN A 160 -36.57 -6.29 4.94
C ASN A 160 -37.25 -5.01 4.40
N VAL A 161 -38.50 -4.81 4.84
CA VAL A 161 -39.25 -3.59 4.51
C VAL A 161 -39.70 -2.93 5.80
N SER A 162 -39.42 -1.66 5.97
CA SER A 162 -39.82 -0.92 7.16
C SER A 162 -41.35 -0.74 7.21
N VAL A 163 -41.84 -0.35 8.39
CA VAL A 163 -43.28 -0.08 8.57
C VAL A 163 -43.75 1.03 7.60
N SER A 164 -42.88 1.96 7.24
CA SER A 164 -43.17 3.05 6.28
C SER A 164 -42.94 2.66 4.80
N GLY A 165 -42.63 1.38 4.51
CA GLY A 165 -42.45 0.88 3.16
C GLY A 165 -41.06 1.08 2.56
N ILE A 166 -40.06 1.53 3.35
CA ILE A 166 -38.68 1.67 2.91
C ILE A 166 -38.07 0.29 2.78
N LYS A 167 -37.43 0.00 1.64
CA LYS A 167 -36.82 -1.30 1.36
C LYS A 167 -35.35 -1.30 1.76
N GLU A 168 -34.90 -2.38 2.39
CA GLU A 168 -33.50 -2.57 2.80
C GLU A 168 -32.54 -2.42 1.62
N LYS A 169 -32.81 -3.08 0.49
CA LYS A 169 -31.97 -3.03 -0.71
C LYS A 169 -31.66 -1.62 -1.20
N ASP A 170 -32.60 -0.68 -1.01
CA ASP A 170 -32.44 0.70 -1.47
C ASP A 170 -31.54 1.51 -0.49
N VAL A 171 -31.69 1.25 0.81
CA VAL A 171 -30.83 1.82 1.85
C VAL A 171 -29.41 1.31 1.70
N ASP A 172 -29.25 -0.01 1.58
CA ASP A 172 -27.93 -0.66 1.45
C ASP A 172 -27.17 -0.15 0.25
N LEU A 173 -27.84 -0.02 -0.91
CA LEU A 173 -27.25 0.51 -2.14
C LEU A 173 -26.83 1.98 -1.97
N SER A 174 -27.71 2.79 -1.41
CA SER A 174 -27.44 4.21 -1.20
C SER A 174 -26.23 4.43 -0.30
N VAL A 175 -26.16 3.73 0.84
CA VAL A 175 -25.03 3.80 1.77
C VAL A 175 -23.76 3.25 1.13
N ALA A 176 -23.83 2.12 0.43
CA ALA A 176 -22.68 1.49 -0.23
C ALA A 176 -22.03 2.43 -1.25
N LEU A 177 -22.82 3.09 -2.10
CA LEU A 177 -22.31 4.03 -3.10
C LEU A 177 -21.66 5.25 -2.44
N LYS A 178 -22.24 5.78 -1.37
CA LYS A 178 -21.67 6.88 -0.59
C LYS A 178 -20.35 6.50 0.09
N VAL A 179 -20.28 5.31 0.71
CA VAL A 179 -19.04 4.75 1.29
C VAL A 179 -17.95 4.66 0.23
N GLY A 180 -18.27 4.04 -0.90
CA GLY A 180 -17.29 3.85 -1.96
C GLY A 180 -16.80 5.16 -2.55
N LYS A 181 -17.68 6.17 -2.70
CA LYS A 181 -17.29 7.51 -3.15
C LYS A 181 -16.28 8.15 -2.19
N ILE A 182 -16.54 8.10 -0.88
CA ILE A 182 -15.61 8.65 0.12
C ILE A 182 -14.26 7.92 0.06
N LEU A 183 -14.26 6.57 -0.06
CA LEU A 183 -13.04 5.79 -0.16
C LEU A 183 -12.24 6.11 -1.42
N GLN A 184 -12.90 6.25 -2.58
CA GLN A 184 -12.27 6.63 -3.84
C GLN A 184 -11.64 8.02 -3.77
N ASP A 185 -12.33 8.98 -3.17
CA ASP A 185 -11.81 10.33 -2.95
C ASP A 185 -10.56 10.34 -2.03
N ASN A 186 -10.42 9.32 -1.18
CA ASN A 186 -9.25 9.08 -0.33
C ASN A 186 -8.22 8.12 -0.96
N GLY A 187 -8.32 7.86 -2.27
CA GLY A 187 -7.34 7.09 -3.02
C GLY A 187 -7.42 5.58 -2.86
N VAL A 188 -8.45 5.03 -2.20
CA VAL A 188 -8.66 3.57 -2.07
C VAL A 188 -9.21 2.99 -3.37
N ASN A 189 -8.77 1.78 -3.74
CA ASN A 189 -9.37 1.05 -4.85
C ASN A 189 -10.68 0.39 -4.37
N VAL A 190 -11.81 0.75 -4.99
CA VAL A 190 -13.13 0.27 -4.59
C VAL A 190 -13.75 -0.59 -5.68
N ILE A 191 -14.17 -1.78 -5.30
CA ILE A 191 -14.97 -2.69 -6.10
C ILE A 191 -16.35 -2.78 -5.45
N TYR A 192 -17.40 -2.87 -6.25
CA TYR A 192 -18.76 -3.04 -5.74
C TYR A 192 -19.32 -4.37 -6.21
N THR A 193 -20.08 -5.03 -5.36
CA THR A 193 -20.87 -6.21 -5.79
C THR A 193 -22.01 -5.78 -6.71
N ARG A 194 -22.62 -4.64 -6.46
CA ARG A 194 -23.59 -3.97 -7.33
C ARG A 194 -23.54 -2.45 -7.16
N GLN A 195 -23.87 -1.73 -8.22
CA GLN A 195 -23.95 -0.27 -8.25
C GLN A 195 -25.35 0.22 -8.68
N SER A 196 -26.28 -0.69 -8.86
CA SER A 196 -27.66 -0.41 -9.21
C SER A 196 -28.58 -1.49 -8.62
N ASP A 197 -29.89 -1.31 -8.78
CA ASP A 197 -30.86 -2.35 -8.39
C ASP A 197 -30.96 -3.49 -9.42
N SER A 198 -30.36 -3.33 -10.60
CA SER A 198 -30.32 -4.40 -11.62
C SER A 198 -29.18 -5.36 -11.30
N ILE A 199 -29.53 -6.59 -10.96
CA ILE A 199 -28.59 -7.70 -10.70
C ILE A 199 -28.89 -8.87 -11.64
N THR A 200 -27.87 -9.71 -11.89
CA THR A 200 -27.97 -10.85 -12.82
C THR A 200 -28.15 -12.19 -12.11
N TRP A 201 -28.13 -12.21 -10.80
CA TRP A 201 -28.32 -13.41 -9.96
C TRP A 201 -29.69 -13.43 -9.29
N SER A 202 -30.14 -14.62 -8.90
CA SER A 202 -31.37 -14.80 -8.17
C SER A 202 -31.16 -14.72 -6.66
N LYS A 203 -32.23 -14.47 -5.90
CA LYS A 203 -32.20 -14.44 -4.42
C LYS A 203 -31.63 -15.72 -3.81
N ASP A 204 -31.98 -16.90 -4.40
CA ASP A 204 -31.53 -18.19 -3.87
C ASP A 204 -30.04 -18.50 -4.16
N ASN A 205 -29.38 -17.70 -4.97
CA ASN A 205 -27.98 -17.87 -5.35
C ASN A 205 -27.26 -16.52 -5.43
N ASP A 206 -27.45 -15.67 -4.45
CA ASP A 206 -26.87 -14.32 -4.43
C ASP A 206 -25.51 -14.23 -3.74
N LEU A 207 -25.20 -15.13 -2.81
CA LEU A 207 -23.96 -15.10 -2.04
C LEU A 207 -22.72 -15.38 -2.91
N LYS A 208 -22.79 -16.44 -3.74
CA LYS A 208 -21.64 -16.84 -4.55
C LYS A 208 -21.16 -15.75 -5.52
N PRO A 209 -21.99 -15.05 -6.29
CA PRO A 209 -21.56 -13.93 -7.13
C PRO A 209 -20.86 -12.82 -6.33
N ARG A 210 -21.33 -12.52 -5.12
CA ARG A 210 -20.72 -11.51 -4.23
C ARG A 210 -19.32 -11.93 -3.80
N PHE A 211 -19.15 -13.20 -3.40
CA PHE A 211 -17.84 -13.77 -3.07
C PHE A 211 -16.89 -13.75 -4.26
N ASP A 212 -17.38 -14.20 -5.43
CA ASP A 212 -16.58 -14.27 -6.64
C ASP A 212 -16.06 -12.89 -7.06
N ILE A 213 -16.88 -11.85 -6.95
CA ILE A 213 -16.47 -10.47 -7.24
C ILE A 213 -15.33 -10.04 -6.30
N ALA A 214 -15.49 -10.25 -4.99
CA ALA A 214 -14.48 -9.88 -4.01
C ALA A 214 -13.18 -10.68 -4.18
N ASN A 215 -13.29 -12.01 -4.36
CA ASN A 215 -12.16 -12.92 -4.46
C ASN A 215 -11.37 -12.72 -5.78
N ASN A 216 -12.06 -12.53 -6.91
CA ASN A 216 -11.44 -12.24 -8.20
C ASN A 216 -10.69 -10.90 -8.19
N ALA A 217 -11.22 -9.91 -7.46
CA ALA A 217 -10.56 -8.63 -7.24
C ALA A 217 -9.43 -8.71 -6.20
N LYS A 218 -9.26 -9.85 -5.51
CA LYS A 218 -8.34 -10.01 -4.38
C LYS A 218 -8.52 -8.91 -3.34
N ALA A 219 -9.77 -8.63 -3.00
CA ALA A 219 -10.10 -7.57 -2.07
C ALA A 219 -9.45 -7.82 -0.70
N ASP A 220 -8.79 -6.81 -0.17
CA ASP A 220 -8.18 -6.84 1.17
C ASP A 220 -9.22 -6.80 2.27
N PHE A 221 -10.30 -6.06 2.01
CA PHE A 221 -11.48 -5.98 2.87
C PHE A 221 -12.74 -6.22 2.05
N PHE A 222 -13.67 -6.96 2.64
CA PHE A 222 -15.03 -7.12 2.16
C PHE A 222 -15.99 -6.54 3.21
N VAL A 223 -16.76 -5.54 2.82
CA VAL A 223 -17.67 -4.82 3.71
C VAL A 223 -19.08 -4.92 3.17
N SER A 224 -19.89 -5.78 3.80
CA SER A 224 -21.29 -5.97 3.47
C SER A 224 -22.17 -5.03 4.30
N ILE A 225 -23.10 -4.36 3.66
CA ILE A 225 -23.97 -3.34 4.27
C ILE A 225 -25.40 -3.82 4.19
N HIS A 226 -26.04 -3.91 5.35
CA HIS A 226 -27.39 -4.39 5.57
C HIS A 226 -28.15 -3.57 6.61
N CYS A 227 -29.44 -3.79 6.71
CA CYS A 227 -30.27 -3.35 7.81
C CYS A 227 -30.81 -4.55 8.59
N ASN A 228 -30.93 -4.40 9.89
CA ASN A 228 -31.47 -5.43 10.76
C ASN A 228 -33.01 -5.42 10.77
N SER A 229 -33.60 -6.50 11.25
CA SER A 229 -35.06 -6.58 11.46
C SER A 229 -35.39 -7.63 12.52
N PHE A 230 -36.30 -7.31 13.42
CA PHE A 230 -36.82 -8.23 14.41
C PHE A 230 -38.30 -8.00 14.62
N PRO A 231 -39.18 -8.47 13.70
CA PRO A 231 -40.60 -8.16 13.69
C PRO A 231 -41.34 -8.63 14.95
N SER A 232 -40.86 -9.70 15.60
CA SER A 232 -41.45 -10.21 16.85
C SER A 232 -41.18 -9.33 18.07
N ASN A 233 -40.23 -8.40 17.93
CA ASN A 233 -39.94 -7.38 18.94
C ASN A 233 -39.63 -6.02 18.25
N PRO A 234 -40.65 -5.25 17.87
CA PRO A 234 -40.48 -3.97 17.18
C PRO A 234 -39.76 -2.88 18.00
N SER A 235 -39.53 -3.12 19.30
CA SER A 235 -38.72 -2.22 20.12
C SER A 235 -37.23 -2.47 20.02
N ALA A 236 -36.79 -3.54 19.33
CA ALA A 236 -35.39 -3.78 19.05
C ALA A 236 -34.81 -2.61 18.23
N ASN A 237 -33.64 -2.12 18.61
CA ASN A 237 -33.03 -0.92 18.04
C ASN A 237 -31.50 -0.98 18.12
N GLY A 238 -30.83 -0.14 17.34
CA GLY A 238 -29.38 0.08 17.42
C GLY A 238 -28.58 -0.53 16.27
N VAL A 239 -27.32 -0.18 16.21
CA VAL A 239 -26.33 -0.63 15.21
C VAL A 239 -25.49 -1.77 15.76
N GLU A 240 -25.13 -2.72 14.90
CA GLU A 240 -24.22 -3.81 15.23
C GLU A 240 -23.37 -4.21 14.03
N THR A 241 -22.15 -4.69 14.28
CA THR A 241 -21.24 -5.09 13.22
C THR A 241 -20.71 -6.50 13.49
N TYR A 242 -20.80 -7.35 12.48
CA TYR A 242 -20.31 -8.73 12.52
C TYR A 242 -18.99 -8.86 11.81
N TYR A 243 -18.11 -9.75 12.30
CA TYR A 243 -16.83 -10.09 11.70
C TYR A 243 -16.61 -11.61 11.65
N GLY A 244 -15.69 -12.06 10.81
CA GLY A 244 -15.35 -13.48 10.68
C GLY A 244 -14.74 -14.05 11.94
N ASP A 245 -15.00 -15.32 12.24
CA ASP A 245 -14.37 -16.03 13.34
C ASP A 245 -12.84 -16.08 13.12
N SER A 246 -12.07 -15.85 14.19
CA SER A 246 -10.61 -15.80 14.16
C SER A 246 -9.99 -14.71 13.26
N ASP A 247 -10.79 -13.76 12.76
CA ASP A 247 -10.35 -12.63 11.96
C ASP A 247 -10.02 -11.41 12.85
N ALA A 248 -8.80 -11.35 13.35
CA ALA A 248 -8.35 -10.26 14.23
C ALA A 248 -8.32 -8.88 13.52
N ILE A 249 -8.09 -8.85 12.21
CA ILE A 249 -8.11 -7.60 11.42
C ILE A 249 -9.56 -7.19 11.18
N GLY A 250 -10.43 -8.11 10.79
CA GLY A 250 -11.86 -7.87 10.67
C GLY A 250 -12.48 -7.42 11.99
N GLN A 251 -12.05 -7.97 13.13
CA GLN A 251 -12.49 -7.52 14.45
C GLN A 251 -12.13 -6.04 14.71
N LYS A 252 -10.90 -5.63 14.39
CA LYS A 252 -10.46 -4.24 14.54
C LYS A 252 -11.23 -3.30 13.60
N LEU A 253 -11.46 -3.75 12.35
CA LEU A 253 -12.27 -3.03 11.38
C LEU A 253 -13.72 -2.87 11.86
N ALA A 254 -14.34 -3.96 12.32
CA ALA A 254 -15.68 -3.94 12.86
C ALA A 254 -15.82 -2.97 14.05
N GLN A 255 -14.84 -2.95 14.96
CA GLN A 255 -14.83 -2.04 16.10
C GLN A 255 -14.72 -0.58 15.67
N ALA A 256 -13.81 -0.27 14.71
CA ALA A 256 -13.63 1.10 14.23
C ALA A 256 -14.90 1.64 13.55
N ILE A 257 -15.60 0.79 12.78
CA ILE A 257 -16.87 1.14 12.13
C ILE A 257 -17.98 1.27 13.14
N GLN A 258 -18.11 0.32 14.08
CA GLN A 258 -19.12 0.34 15.14
C GLN A 258 -19.06 1.63 15.96
N ASP A 259 -17.85 2.00 16.40
CA ASP A 259 -17.64 3.24 17.18
C ASP A 259 -18.03 4.48 16.37
N GLY A 260 -17.67 4.48 15.09
CA GLY A 260 -18.05 5.56 14.16
C GLY A 260 -19.55 5.67 13.96
N LEU A 261 -20.24 4.55 13.75
CA LEU A 261 -21.70 4.51 13.58
C LEU A 261 -22.42 5.02 14.81
N VAL A 262 -22.08 4.52 15.99
CA VAL A 262 -22.67 4.98 17.27
C VAL A 262 -22.48 6.49 17.45
N LYS A 263 -21.26 6.97 17.21
CA LYS A 263 -20.93 8.39 17.34
C LYS A 263 -21.70 9.28 16.35
N ASN A 264 -21.81 8.86 15.09
CA ASN A 264 -22.37 9.70 14.04
C ASN A 264 -23.90 9.65 13.97
N THR A 265 -24.49 8.50 14.26
CA THR A 265 -25.94 8.29 14.17
C THR A 265 -26.68 8.51 15.49
N GLY A 266 -25.99 8.34 16.62
CA GLY A 266 -26.60 8.39 17.95
C GLY A 266 -27.44 7.17 18.31
N LEU A 267 -27.46 6.12 17.47
CA LEU A 267 -28.22 4.90 17.73
C LEU A 267 -27.57 4.06 18.84
N THR A 268 -28.36 3.20 19.45
CA THR A 268 -27.93 2.28 20.49
C THR A 268 -26.77 1.41 20.02
N ASN A 269 -25.70 1.35 20.82
CA ASN A 269 -24.57 0.47 20.56
C ASN A 269 -24.88 -0.96 20.95
N ARG A 270 -25.01 -1.86 19.97
CA ARG A 270 -25.19 -3.30 20.18
C ARG A 270 -23.87 -4.08 20.14
N GLY A 271 -22.76 -3.38 19.88
CA GLY A 271 -21.40 -3.92 19.85
C GLY A 271 -21.04 -4.66 18.56
N ILE A 272 -19.81 -5.16 18.55
CA ILE A 272 -19.32 -6.05 17.51
C ILE A 272 -19.56 -7.51 17.92
N LYS A 273 -19.74 -8.40 16.94
CA LYS A 273 -20.08 -9.80 17.17
C LYS A 273 -19.39 -10.72 16.17
N VAL A 274 -19.02 -11.91 16.60
CA VAL A 274 -18.60 -12.97 15.68
C VAL A 274 -19.80 -13.41 14.83
N GLY A 275 -19.58 -13.56 13.53
CA GLY A 275 -20.62 -14.01 12.60
C GLY A 275 -21.12 -15.40 12.94
N LEU A 276 -22.45 -15.54 12.99
CA LEU A 276 -23.13 -16.81 13.21
C LEU A 276 -23.22 -17.63 11.90
N ALA A 277 -23.72 -18.86 11.98
CA ALA A 277 -23.86 -19.75 10.83
C ALA A 277 -24.65 -19.11 9.67
N GLN A 278 -25.71 -18.33 9.97
CA GLN A 278 -26.51 -17.63 8.98
C GLN A 278 -25.79 -16.44 8.29
N HIS A 279 -24.64 -16.01 8.81
CA HIS A 279 -23.85 -14.94 8.21
C HIS A 279 -22.78 -15.54 7.25
N GLU A 280 -23.23 -16.34 6.27
CA GLU A 280 -22.34 -17.03 5.31
C GLU A 280 -21.47 -16.05 4.53
N ILE A 281 -21.97 -14.83 4.32
CA ILE A 281 -21.25 -13.74 3.65
C ILE A 281 -19.85 -13.46 4.25
N LEU A 282 -19.67 -13.73 5.53
CA LEU A 282 -18.39 -13.52 6.24
C LEU A 282 -17.36 -14.65 6.02
N ARG A 283 -17.76 -15.77 5.40
CA ARG A 283 -16.89 -16.95 5.24
C ARG A 283 -16.54 -17.27 3.79
N GLY A 284 -17.25 -16.69 2.85
CA GLY A 284 -17.05 -16.96 1.42
C GLY A 284 -15.91 -16.17 0.79
N THR A 285 -15.43 -15.12 1.45
CA THR A 285 -14.37 -14.25 0.95
C THR A 285 -13.00 -14.64 1.51
N SER A 286 -11.96 -14.47 0.69
CA SER A 286 -10.56 -14.70 1.08
C SER A 286 -9.93 -13.52 1.83
N GLY A 287 -10.56 -12.34 1.80
CA GLY A 287 -10.16 -11.14 2.54
C GLY A 287 -10.81 -11.04 3.91
N ASN A 288 -10.42 -10.02 4.68
CA ASN A 288 -11.05 -9.74 5.97
C ASN A 288 -12.49 -9.25 5.74
N ALA A 289 -13.48 -9.95 6.29
CA ALA A 289 -14.89 -9.71 6.00
C ALA A 289 -15.65 -9.18 7.22
N ILE A 290 -16.46 -8.17 6.99
CA ILE A 290 -17.43 -7.69 7.99
C ILE A 290 -18.81 -7.48 7.36
N MET A 291 -19.84 -7.52 8.21
CA MET A 291 -21.21 -7.15 7.86
C MET A 291 -21.73 -6.11 8.85
N VAL A 292 -22.16 -4.99 8.33
CA VAL A 292 -22.71 -3.87 9.09
C VAL A 292 -24.23 -3.95 9.08
N GLN A 293 -24.83 -3.81 10.26
CA GLN A 293 -26.28 -3.68 10.44
C GLN A 293 -26.60 -2.25 10.89
N LEU A 294 -27.16 -1.47 9.98
CA LEU A 294 -27.33 0.00 10.13
C LEU A 294 -28.40 0.43 11.14
N GLY A 295 -29.31 -0.47 11.50
CA GLY A 295 -30.46 -0.23 12.35
C GLY A 295 -31.60 -1.19 12.04
N PHE A 296 -32.68 -1.14 12.79
CA PHE A 296 -33.80 -2.09 12.69
C PHE A 296 -34.92 -1.57 11.82
N MET A 297 -35.16 -2.19 10.65
CA MET A 297 -36.29 -1.90 9.76
C MET A 297 -37.65 -2.14 10.43
N SER A 298 -37.73 -3.10 11.37
CA SER A 298 -38.95 -3.40 12.15
C SER A 298 -39.25 -2.38 13.23
N ASN A 299 -38.30 -1.52 13.60
CA ASN A 299 -38.51 -0.42 14.52
C ASN A 299 -39.01 0.80 13.74
N GLN A 300 -40.16 1.38 14.13
CA GLN A 300 -40.76 2.48 13.39
C GLN A 300 -39.81 3.69 13.26
N GLN A 301 -39.17 4.08 14.38
CA GLN A 301 -38.30 5.27 14.39
C GLN A 301 -37.02 5.04 13.59
N GLU A 302 -36.36 3.90 13.75
CA GLU A 302 -35.17 3.57 13.00
C GLU A 302 -35.48 3.31 11.53
N GLY A 303 -36.59 2.60 11.22
CA GLY A 303 -37.02 2.38 9.84
C GLY A 303 -37.23 3.67 9.08
N ASP A 304 -37.81 4.70 9.72
CA ASP A 304 -37.96 6.02 9.11
C ASP A 304 -36.61 6.73 8.92
N LEU A 305 -35.70 6.66 9.92
CA LEU A 305 -34.36 7.24 9.84
C LEU A 305 -33.53 6.63 8.72
N LEU A 306 -33.55 5.32 8.56
CA LEU A 306 -32.79 4.57 7.53
C LEU A 306 -33.11 5.06 6.12
N GLY A 307 -34.32 5.57 5.87
CA GLY A 307 -34.76 6.17 4.61
C GLY A 307 -34.25 7.59 4.37
N THR A 308 -33.67 8.26 5.38
CA THR A 308 -33.25 9.66 5.25
C THR A 308 -31.82 9.80 4.70
N SER A 309 -31.61 10.81 3.84
CA SER A 309 -30.27 11.07 3.30
C SER A 309 -29.26 11.44 4.41
N ASP A 310 -29.67 12.20 5.43
CA ASP A 310 -28.81 12.61 6.54
C ASP A 310 -28.27 11.39 7.32
N PHE A 311 -29.14 10.42 7.63
CA PHE A 311 -28.72 9.18 8.30
C PHE A 311 -27.75 8.37 7.43
N GLN A 312 -28.09 8.23 6.12
CA GLN A 312 -27.25 7.49 5.18
C GLN A 312 -25.89 8.15 4.99
N ASP A 313 -25.80 9.49 4.94
CA ASP A 313 -24.56 10.24 4.85
C ASP A 313 -23.69 10.09 6.11
N LYS A 314 -24.30 10.15 7.28
CA LYS A 314 -23.65 9.90 8.57
C LYS A 314 -23.12 8.47 8.69
N SER A 315 -23.91 7.50 8.27
CA SER A 315 -23.53 6.09 8.26
C SER A 315 -22.40 5.81 7.28
N ALA A 316 -22.50 6.34 6.07
CA ALA A 316 -21.45 6.18 5.05
C ALA A 316 -20.13 6.81 5.50
N SER A 317 -20.16 8.01 6.10
CA SER A 317 -18.99 8.67 6.66
C SER A 317 -18.34 7.84 7.78
N ALA A 318 -19.16 7.26 8.67
CA ALA A 318 -18.67 6.41 9.76
C ALA A 318 -17.97 5.16 9.23
N ILE A 319 -18.60 4.46 8.28
CA ILE A 319 -18.07 3.24 7.67
C ILE A 319 -16.77 3.55 6.92
N ALA A 320 -16.77 4.56 6.04
CA ALA A 320 -15.60 4.92 5.27
C ALA A 320 -14.40 5.32 6.15
N ASN A 321 -14.62 6.14 7.18
CA ASN A 321 -13.57 6.54 8.12
C ASN A 321 -13.04 5.36 8.94
N GLY A 322 -13.91 4.43 9.34
CA GLY A 322 -13.52 3.19 10.00
C GLY A 322 -12.62 2.33 9.10
N ILE A 323 -12.96 2.20 7.82
CA ILE A 323 -12.16 1.50 6.82
C ILE A 323 -10.79 2.19 6.64
N ILE A 324 -10.76 3.49 6.42
CA ILE A 324 -9.51 4.27 6.22
C ILE A 324 -8.57 4.07 7.42
N LYS A 325 -9.09 4.18 8.64
CA LYS A 325 -8.32 3.93 9.86
C LYS A 325 -7.75 2.51 9.91
N SER A 326 -8.52 1.52 9.46
CA SER A 326 -8.11 0.11 9.46
C SER A 326 -7.13 -0.22 8.33
N LEU A 327 -7.16 0.51 7.21
CA LEU A 327 -6.15 0.41 6.15
C LEU A 327 -4.76 0.79 6.68
N ASP A 328 -4.65 1.81 7.51
CA ASP A 328 -3.39 2.19 8.14
C ASP A 328 -2.90 1.10 9.09
N LEU A 329 -3.81 0.44 9.83
CA LEU A 329 -3.46 -0.71 10.67
C LEU A 329 -2.95 -1.90 9.84
N LYS A 330 -3.61 -2.20 8.70
CA LYS A 330 -3.17 -3.28 7.81
C LYS A 330 -1.79 -3.01 7.20
N LYS A 331 -1.50 -1.75 6.85
CA LYS A 331 -0.15 -1.36 6.42
C LYS A 331 0.89 -1.65 7.51
N GLN A 332 0.58 -1.40 8.78
CA GLN A 332 1.46 -1.69 9.91
C GLN A 332 1.66 -3.20 10.12
N ASP A 333 0.61 -4.01 9.99
CA ASP A 333 0.69 -5.47 10.15
C ASP A 333 1.54 -6.14 9.06
N ASN A 334 1.69 -5.53 7.88
CA ASN A 334 2.59 -5.99 6.83
C ASN A 334 4.06 -5.59 7.03
N VAL A 335 4.34 -4.76 8.02
CA VAL A 335 5.69 -4.34 8.37
C VAL A 335 6.38 -5.47 9.15
N LYS A 336 7.40 -6.05 8.55
CA LYS A 336 8.20 -7.14 9.14
C LYS A 336 9.53 -6.61 9.64
N ILE A 337 10.10 -7.27 10.65
CA ILE A 337 11.48 -6.98 11.07
C ILE A 337 12.41 -7.34 9.91
N SER A 338 13.12 -6.34 9.37
CA SER A 338 14.11 -6.52 8.30
C SER A 338 15.51 -6.74 8.85
N SER A 339 15.82 -6.13 10.00
CA SER A 339 17.10 -6.32 10.69
C SER A 339 16.96 -6.00 12.19
N ILE A 340 17.88 -6.52 12.97
CA ILE A 340 18.03 -6.20 14.38
C ILE A 340 19.43 -5.59 14.54
N ALA A 341 19.47 -4.36 15.02
CA ALA A 341 20.73 -3.71 15.40
C ALA A 341 21.12 -4.10 16.84
N ASP A 342 22.35 -3.77 17.21
CA ASP A 342 22.91 -3.94 18.55
C ASP A 342 23.16 -5.42 18.98
N THR A 343 23.17 -6.34 18.01
CA THR A 343 23.66 -7.71 18.25
C THR A 343 25.06 -7.85 17.66
N PRO A 344 26.03 -8.38 18.42
CA PRO A 344 27.35 -8.61 17.85
C PRO A 344 27.28 -9.73 16.80
N THR A 345 27.99 -9.55 15.70
CA THR A 345 28.13 -10.56 14.64
C THR A 345 29.00 -11.73 15.06
N SER A 346 29.85 -11.54 16.07
CA SER A 346 30.68 -12.58 16.66
C SER A 346 31.02 -12.25 18.11
N VAL A 347 31.18 -13.29 18.92
CA VAL A 347 31.66 -13.21 20.31
C VAL A 347 32.84 -14.15 20.43
N ALA A 348 33.94 -13.69 21.05
CA ALA A 348 35.12 -14.53 21.24
C ALA A 348 34.78 -15.74 22.12
N VAL A 349 35.34 -16.91 21.76
CA VAL A 349 35.16 -18.14 22.56
C VAL A 349 35.70 -17.91 23.97
N GLY A 350 34.86 -18.24 24.99
CA GLY A 350 35.22 -18.04 26.40
C GLY A 350 34.87 -16.68 26.98
N SER A 351 34.36 -15.72 26.19
CA SER A 351 33.83 -14.44 26.72
C SER A 351 32.35 -14.56 27.08
N SER A 352 31.93 -13.83 28.12
CA SER A 352 30.53 -13.69 28.47
C SER A 352 29.92 -12.54 27.67
N TYR A 353 28.75 -12.77 27.09
CA TYR A 353 27.96 -11.72 26.45
C TYR A 353 26.62 -11.57 27.16
N THR A 354 26.31 -10.37 27.60
CA THR A 354 25.00 -10.07 28.17
C THR A 354 24.11 -9.52 27.06
N LEU A 355 23.01 -10.21 26.79
CA LEU A 355 22.00 -9.72 25.86
C LEU A 355 21.44 -8.38 26.36
N PRO A 356 21.30 -7.36 25.51
CA PRO A 356 20.64 -6.11 25.91
C PRO A 356 19.19 -6.42 26.26
N LEU A 357 18.66 -5.65 27.23
CA LEU A 357 17.25 -5.75 27.65
C LEU A 357 16.28 -5.36 26.54
N ALA A 358 16.73 -4.60 25.57
CA ALA A 358 15.99 -4.23 24.38
C ALA A 358 16.95 -4.03 23.21
N VAL A 359 16.57 -4.46 22.05
CA VAL A 359 17.31 -4.24 20.79
C VAL A 359 16.51 -3.35 19.88
N THR A 360 17.20 -2.60 19.01
CA THR A 360 16.52 -1.82 17.97
C THR A 360 16.28 -2.69 16.75
N ALA A 361 15.02 -2.99 16.47
CA ALA A 361 14.62 -3.66 15.25
C ALA A 361 14.33 -2.62 14.16
N THR A 362 14.88 -2.81 12.96
CA THR A 362 14.47 -2.08 11.76
C THR A 362 13.39 -2.88 11.07
N MET A 363 12.30 -2.23 10.77
CA MET A 363 11.16 -2.83 10.11
C MET A 363 11.30 -2.76 8.58
N SER A 364 10.51 -3.53 7.86
CA SER A 364 10.55 -3.57 6.38
C SER A 364 10.14 -2.26 5.71
N ASP A 365 9.45 -1.37 6.43
CA ASP A 365 9.12 0.01 6.00
C ASP A 365 10.22 1.03 6.36
N GLY A 366 11.34 0.57 6.92
CA GLY A 366 12.45 1.42 7.36
C GLY A 366 12.24 2.09 8.72
N SER A 367 11.10 1.92 9.36
CA SER A 367 10.89 2.40 10.73
C SER A 367 11.73 1.57 11.73
N THR A 368 11.99 2.14 12.91
CA THR A 368 12.72 1.44 13.98
C THR A 368 11.86 1.32 15.23
N LYS A 369 11.96 0.18 15.91
CA LYS A 369 11.26 -0.09 17.16
C LYS A 369 12.17 -0.80 18.13
N LYS A 370 12.14 -0.39 19.41
CA LYS A 370 12.74 -1.19 20.50
C LYS A 370 11.84 -2.40 20.80
N VAL A 371 12.43 -3.58 20.79
CA VAL A 371 11.78 -4.87 21.03
C VAL A 371 12.53 -5.66 22.08
#